data_6e49d808946306517067690b69bd6781
#
_entry.id   6e49d808946306517067690b69bd6781
#
_cell.length_a   1.000
_cell.length_b   1.000
_cell.length_c   1.000
_cell.angle_alpha   90.00
_cell.angle_beta   90.00
_cell.angle_gamma   90.00
#
_symmetry.space_group_name_H-M   'P 1'
#
loop_
_entity.id
_entity.type
_entity.pdbx_description
1 polymer ?
#
loop_
_entity_poly.entity_id
_entity_poly.type
_entity_poly.pdbx_seq_one_letter_code
_entity_poly.pdbx_strand_id
1 'polypeptide(L)'
;RINSYLKSVIETVGNQFDYIVIDCEAGIEQVNRRVIEEVTHLLLVSDASRKGIEVIKSISKVASEAVKYDKMACIFNRIEDESLLENVGLDGLECIGVVKSDKEIARFDAVAKDFMLMDDNNECVKGTYNALKKFGII
;
A
#
# COMPACT_ATOMS: atom_id res chain seq x y z
N ARG A 1 -4.15 -22.84 -8.67
CA ARG A 1 -4.48 -22.58 -10.11
C ARG A 1 -4.62 -21.11 -10.46
N ILE A 2 -5.30 -20.28 -9.64
CA ILE A 2 -5.48 -18.84 -9.95
C ILE A 2 -4.12 -18.11 -9.91
N ASN A 3 -3.26 -18.43 -8.96
CA ASN A 3 -1.95 -17.79 -8.80
C ASN A 3 -0.99 -18.05 -9.98
N SER A 4 -1.00 -19.27 -10.53
CA SER A 4 -0.18 -19.59 -11.71
C SER A 4 -0.65 -18.85 -12.96
N TYR A 5 -1.97 -18.63 -13.08
CA TYR A 5 -2.53 -17.86 -14.19
C TYR A 5 -2.16 -16.37 -14.08
N LEU A 6 -2.33 -15.76 -12.90
CA LEU A 6 -1.95 -14.36 -12.66
C LEU A 6 -0.46 -14.11 -12.94
N LYS A 7 0.40 -15.01 -12.47
CA LYS A 7 1.85 -14.95 -12.73
C LYS A 7 2.13 -14.99 -14.24
N SER A 8 1.52 -15.92 -14.97
CA SER A 8 1.66 -16.02 -16.43
C SER A 8 1.16 -14.76 -17.16
N VAL A 9 0.07 -14.14 -16.70
CA VAL A 9 -0.42 -12.87 -17.27
C VAL A 9 0.59 -11.75 -17.03
N ILE A 10 1.08 -11.59 -15.80
CA ILE A 10 2.09 -10.57 -15.47
C ILE A 10 3.36 -10.76 -16.29
N GLU A 11 3.86 -11.97 -16.44
CA GLU A 11 5.04 -12.28 -17.26
C GLU A 11 4.82 -11.98 -18.74
N THR A 12 3.60 -12.19 -19.26
CA THR A 12 3.29 -12.00 -20.66
C THR A 12 3.06 -10.53 -21.03
N VAL A 13 2.36 -9.78 -20.20
CA VAL A 13 1.96 -8.40 -20.52
C VAL A 13 2.74 -7.34 -19.74
N GLY A 14 3.43 -7.72 -18.69
CA GLY A 14 4.11 -6.79 -17.77
C GLY A 14 5.12 -5.89 -18.49
N ASN A 15 5.84 -6.42 -19.47
CA ASN A 15 6.82 -5.67 -20.26
C ASN A 15 6.22 -4.59 -21.17
N GLN A 16 4.90 -4.50 -21.25
CA GLN A 16 4.19 -3.49 -22.05
C GLN A 16 3.79 -2.26 -21.22
N PHE A 17 4.03 -2.28 -19.92
CA PHE A 17 3.63 -1.21 -18.98
C PHE A 17 4.83 -0.70 -18.20
N ASP A 18 4.85 0.61 -17.94
CA ASP A 18 5.86 1.24 -17.07
C ASP A 18 5.65 0.86 -15.60
N TYR A 19 4.39 0.64 -15.20
CA TYR A 19 4.00 0.26 -13.85
C TYR A 19 3.01 -0.89 -13.86
N ILE A 20 3.17 -1.79 -12.89
CA ILE A 20 2.19 -2.82 -12.55
C ILE A 20 1.84 -2.64 -11.07
N VAL A 21 0.59 -2.33 -10.80
CA VAL A 21 0.06 -2.22 -9.44
C VAL A 21 -0.74 -3.46 -9.11
N ILE A 22 -0.37 -4.14 -8.04
CA ILE A 22 -1.06 -5.35 -7.57
C ILE A 22 -1.78 -4.97 -6.28
N ASP A 23 -3.12 -4.87 -6.35
CA ASP A 23 -3.96 -4.69 -5.17
C ASP A 23 -4.20 -6.04 -4.50
N CYS A 24 -3.78 -6.16 -3.26
CA CYS A 24 -3.85 -7.38 -2.49
C CYS A 24 -4.93 -7.30 -1.43
N GLU A 25 -5.61 -8.40 -1.16
CA GLU A 25 -6.50 -8.51 -0.01
C GLU A 25 -5.77 -8.23 1.31
N ALA A 26 -6.52 -7.75 2.30
CA ALA A 26 -5.98 -7.46 3.63
C ALA A 26 -5.43 -8.71 4.31
N GLY A 27 -4.27 -8.56 4.95
CA GLY A 27 -3.71 -9.53 5.88
C GLY A 27 -2.53 -10.35 5.37
N ILE A 28 -1.96 -11.10 6.29
CA ILE A 28 -0.74 -11.91 6.11
C ILE A 28 -0.92 -13.12 5.18
N GLU A 29 -2.16 -13.54 4.95
CA GLU A 29 -2.45 -14.75 4.17
C GLU A 29 -1.97 -14.66 2.72
N GLN A 30 -1.98 -13.47 2.13
CA GLN A 30 -1.53 -13.25 0.76
C GLN A 30 -0.02 -13.50 0.62
N VAL A 31 0.74 -13.10 1.63
CA VAL A 31 2.18 -13.37 1.71
C VAL A 31 2.42 -14.87 1.93
N ASN A 32 1.69 -15.49 2.85
CA ASN A 32 1.82 -16.91 3.17
C ASN A 32 1.45 -17.82 1.99
N ARG A 33 0.49 -17.43 1.17
CA ARG A 33 0.06 -18.19 -0.02
C ARG A 33 1.01 -18.06 -1.20
N ARG A 34 2.07 -17.27 -1.09
CA ARG A 34 3.02 -16.98 -2.18
C ARG A 34 2.33 -16.53 -3.47
N VAL A 35 1.31 -15.70 -3.32
CA VAL A 35 0.62 -15.08 -4.46
C VAL A 35 1.58 -14.13 -5.16
N ILE A 36 2.40 -13.44 -4.36
CA ILE A 36 3.44 -12.53 -4.80
C ILE A 36 4.78 -13.10 -4.37
N GLU A 37 5.60 -13.52 -5.32
CA GLU A 37 6.94 -14.03 -5.06
C GLU A 37 8.01 -12.95 -5.19
N GLU A 38 7.82 -12.01 -6.11
CA GLU A 38 8.77 -10.94 -6.42
C GLU A 38 8.06 -9.65 -6.81
N VAL A 39 8.49 -8.54 -6.23
CA VAL A 39 8.04 -7.17 -6.56
C VAL A 39 9.22 -6.22 -6.39
N THR A 40 9.22 -5.09 -7.07
CA THR A 40 10.21 -4.03 -6.83
C THR A 40 9.91 -3.26 -5.55
N HIS A 41 8.65 -2.91 -5.35
CA HIS A 41 8.20 -2.11 -4.21
C HIS A 41 7.04 -2.82 -3.51
N LEU A 42 7.22 -3.10 -2.23
CA LEU A 42 6.18 -3.68 -1.36
C LEU A 42 5.68 -2.59 -0.42
N LEU A 43 4.45 -2.15 -0.65
CA LEU A 43 3.82 -1.10 0.15
C LEU A 43 2.77 -1.68 1.09
N LEU A 44 2.97 -1.49 2.38
CA LEU A 44 2.01 -1.87 3.41
C LEU A 44 1.12 -0.67 3.76
N VAL A 45 -0.18 -0.85 3.77
CA VAL A 45 -1.15 0.20 4.08
C VAL A 45 -1.93 -0.16 5.34
N SER A 46 -1.97 0.75 6.30
CA SER A 46 -2.68 0.57 7.56
C SER A 46 -3.36 1.86 8.02
N ASP A 47 -4.21 1.76 9.02
CA ASP A 47 -4.67 2.89 9.83
C ASP A 47 -3.83 3.03 11.12
N ALA A 48 -4.09 4.05 11.93
CA ALA A 48 -3.39 4.30 13.20
C ALA A 48 -3.90 3.42 14.36
N SER A 49 -4.77 2.45 14.10
CA SER A 49 -5.24 1.57 15.17
C SER A 49 -4.11 0.66 15.66
N ARG A 50 -4.11 0.35 16.95
CA ARG A 50 -3.16 -0.59 17.53
C ARG A 50 -3.14 -1.92 16.77
N LYS A 51 -4.33 -2.42 16.39
CA LYS A 51 -4.44 -3.66 15.62
C LYS A 51 -3.82 -3.53 14.24
N GLY A 52 -4.08 -2.43 13.53
CA GLY A 52 -3.50 -2.16 12.21
C GLY A 52 -1.97 -2.11 12.25
N ILE A 53 -1.41 -1.42 13.24
CA ILE A 53 0.04 -1.32 13.46
C ILE A 53 0.66 -2.71 13.71
N GLU A 54 0.10 -3.51 14.60
CA GLU A 54 0.59 -4.86 14.86
C GLU A 54 0.49 -5.78 13.63
N VAL A 55 -0.56 -5.62 12.84
CA VAL A 55 -0.73 -6.37 11.58
C VAL A 55 0.37 -6.03 10.59
N ILE A 56 0.65 -4.75 10.31
CA ILE A 56 1.72 -4.39 9.34
C ILE A 56 3.10 -4.80 9.84
N LYS A 57 3.39 -4.74 11.14
CA LYS A 57 4.63 -5.26 11.72
C LYS A 57 4.76 -6.77 11.47
N SER A 58 3.70 -7.52 11.69
CA SER A 58 3.67 -8.95 11.43
C SER A 58 3.84 -9.28 9.95
N ILE A 59 3.15 -8.54 9.07
CA ILE A 59 3.27 -8.70 7.63
C ILE A 59 4.69 -8.37 7.17
N SER A 60 5.29 -7.26 7.64
CA SER A 60 6.65 -6.87 7.23
C SER A 60 7.68 -7.96 7.56
N LYS A 61 7.55 -8.57 8.73
CA LYS A 61 8.43 -9.67 9.16
C LYS A 61 8.27 -10.90 8.26
N VAL A 62 7.05 -11.33 7.98
CA VAL A 62 6.82 -12.51 7.12
C VAL A 62 7.18 -12.21 5.67
N ALA A 63 6.88 -11.01 5.18
CA ALA A 63 7.23 -10.61 3.82
C ALA A 63 8.75 -10.56 3.60
N SER A 64 9.54 -10.15 4.59
CA SER A 64 11.00 -10.14 4.50
C SER A 64 11.60 -11.54 4.32
N GLU A 65 10.88 -12.58 4.70
CA GLU A 65 11.31 -13.98 4.57
C GLU A 65 10.73 -14.67 3.31
N ALA A 66 9.56 -14.21 2.84
CA ALA A 66 8.77 -14.94 1.85
C ALA A 66 8.67 -14.25 0.48
N VAL A 67 8.94 -12.95 0.40
CA VAL A 67 8.82 -12.15 -0.82
C VAL A 67 10.16 -11.54 -1.17
N LYS A 68 10.56 -11.60 -2.43
CA LYS A 68 11.70 -10.86 -2.94
C LYS A 68 11.25 -9.46 -3.33
N TYR A 69 11.87 -8.44 -2.75
CA TYR A 69 11.58 -7.03 -3.04
C TYR A 69 12.85 -6.18 -2.98
N ASP A 70 12.85 -5.06 -3.68
CA ASP A 70 13.95 -4.08 -3.61
C ASP A 70 13.73 -3.10 -2.45
N LYS A 71 12.47 -2.67 -2.25
CA LYS A 71 12.08 -1.75 -1.17
C LYS A 71 10.79 -2.19 -0.51
N MET A 72 10.71 -2.00 0.81
CA MET A 72 9.49 -2.18 1.59
C MET A 72 9.29 -0.97 2.49
N ALA A 73 8.06 -0.44 2.53
CA ALA A 73 7.68 0.68 3.38
C ALA A 73 6.20 0.60 3.76
N CYS A 74 5.75 1.48 4.64
CA CYS A 74 4.33 1.61 4.94
C CYS A 74 3.80 3.03 4.74
N ILE A 75 2.50 3.11 4.55
CA ILE A 75 1.68 4.33 4.58
C ILE A 75 0.58 4.14 5.63
N PHE A 76 0.36 5.17 6.44
CA PHE A 76 -0.83 5.26 7.27
C PHE A 76 -1.92 6.02 6.54
N ASN A 77 -3.08 5.40 6.37
CA ASN A 77 -4.21 5.93 5.63
C ASN A 77 -5.40 6.22 6.55
N ARG A 78 -6.24 7.16 6.16
CA ARG A 78 -7.44 7.60 6.91
C ARG A 78 -7.11 8.14 8.30
N ILE A 79 -6.04 8.90 8.40
CA ILE A 79 -5.59 9.48 9.67
C ILE A 79 -6.33 10.79 9.93
N GLU A 80 -7.00 10.88 11.06
CA GLU A 80 -7.65 12.11 11.53
C GLU A 80 -6.71 12.94 12.40
N ASP A 81 -5.89 12.29 13.21
CA ASP A 81 -4.95 12.91 14.13
C ASP A 81 -3.57 12.24 14.00
N GLU A 82 -2.61 12.99 13.48
CA GLU A 82 -1.24 12.50 13.28
C GLU A 82 -0.49 12.28 14.61
N SER A 83 -0.91 12.90 15.72
CA SER A 83 -0.30 12.68 17.02
C SER A 83 -0.39 11.22 17.50
N LEU A 84 -1.36 10.47 16.98
CA LEU A 84 -1.49 9.04 17.25
C LEU A 84 -0.31 8.20 16.73
N LEU A 85 0.49 8.78 15.83
CA LEU A 85 1.64 8.10 15.22
C LEU A 85 3.00 8.52 15.82
N GLU A 86 3.05 9.55 16.68
CA GLU A 86 4.30 10.15 17.17
C GLU A 86 5.23 9.16 17.90
N ASN A 87 4.70 8.15 18.55
CA ASN A 87 5.47 7.19 19.32
C ASN A 87 5.26 5.73 18.87
N VAL A 88 4.84 5.55 17.61
CA VAL A 88 4.60 4.21 17.07
C VAL A 88 5.93 3.57 16.69
N GLY A 89 6.28 2.49 17.39
CA GLY A 89 7.40 1.62 17.01
C GLY A 89 7.02 0.73 15.85
N LEU A 90 7.77 0.82 14.75
CA LEU A 90 7.52 0.06 13.52
C LEU A 90 8.55 -1.04 13.26
N ASP A 91 9.39 -1.35 14.26
CA ASP A 91 10.38 -2.45 14.21
C ASP A 91 11.29 -2.40 12.98
N GLY A 92 11.66 -1.18 12.55
CA GLY A 92 12.53 -0.94 11.40
C GLY A 92 11.79 -0.75 10.06
N LEU A 93 10.48 -0.93 10.01
CA LEU A 93 9.68 -0.61 8.82
C LEU A 93 9.58 0.91 8.64
N GLU A 94 9.99 1.42 7.47
CA GLU A 94 9.93 2.85 7.18
C GLU A 94 8.49 3.31 6.89
N CYS A 95 8.02 4.36 7.57
CA CYS A 95 6.81 5.07 7.17
C CYS A 95 7.16 6.17 6.16
N ILE A 96 6.64 6.06 4.95
CA ILE A 96 6.90 7.00 3.86
C ILE A 96 5.82 8.06 3.70
N GLY A 97 4.68 7.91 4.33
CA GLY A 97 3.61 8.88 4.25
C GLY A 97 2.45 8.64 5.19
N VAL A 98 1.75 9.72 5.45
CA VAL A 98 0.49 9.76 6.18
C VAL A 98 -0.55 10.40 5.28
N VAL A 99 -1.63 9.69 5.01
CA VAL A 99 -2.74 10.16 4.20
C VAL A 99 -3.92 10.43 5.11
N LYS A 100 -4.37 11.68 5.12
CA LYS A 100 -5.46 12.12 5.99
C LYS A 100 -6.81 11.55 5.55
N SER A 101 -7.70 11.44 6.51
CA SER A 101 -9.12 11.17 6.23
C SER A 101 -9.71 12.32 5.45
N ASP A 102 -10.43 12.04 4.37
CA ASP A 102 -11.01 13.04 3.48
C ASP A 102 -12.47 12.74 3.16
N LYS A 103 -13.33 13.75 3.34
CA LYS A 103 -14.79 13.63 3.11
C LYS A 103 -15.14 13.55 1.62
N GLU A 104 -14.32 14.10 0.75
CA GLU A 104 -14.54 14.05 -0.68
C GLU A 104 -14.30 12.64 -1.22
N ILE A 105 -13.25 11.95 -0.73
CA ILE A 105 -13.02 10.52 -1.00
C ILE A 105 -14.27 9.71 -0.66
N ALA A 106 -14.80 9.90 0.56
CA ALA A 106 -16.01 9.18 0.99
C ALA A 106 -17.23 9.49 0.12
N ARG A 107 -17.36 10.73 -0.37
CA ARG A 107 -18.43 11.10 -1.30
C ARG A 107 -18.30 10.46 -2.67
N PHE A 108 -17.07 10.43 -3.22
CA PHE A 108 -16.79 9.78 -4.50
C PHE A 108 -17.13 8.29 -4.42
N ASP A 109 -16.69 7.62 -3.37
CA ASP A 109 -16.97 6.21 -3.13
C ASP A 109 -18.47 5.93 -3.02
N ALA A 110 -19.19 6.71 -2.21
CA ALA A 110 -20.63 6.53 -1.99
C ALA A 110 -21.49 6.61 -3.25
N VAL A 111 -21.05 7.35 -4.27
CA VAL A 111 -21.77 7.50 -5.55
C VAL A 111 -21.06 6.81 -6.71
N ALA A 112 -20.08 5.98 -6.44
CA ALA A 112 -19.25 5.28 -7.43
C ALA A 112 -18.68 6.22 -8.49
N LYS A 113 -18.27 7.43 -8.09
CA LYS A 113 -17.64 8.41 -8.98
C LYS A 113 -16.20 8.02 -9.24
N ASP A 114 -15.77 8.19 -10.48
CA ASP A 114 -14.39 7.90 -10.86
C ASP A 114 -13.38 8.79 -10.11
N PHE A 115 -12.48 8.17 -9.35
CA PHE A 115 -11.44 8.86 -8.58
C PHE A 115 -10.44 9.60 -9.46
N MET A 116 -10.31 9.27 -10.74
CA MET A 116 -9.48 10.01 -11.71
C MET A 116 -10.01 11.42 -11.98
N LEU A 117 -11.25 11.72 -11.57
CA LEU A 117 -11.85 13.05 -11.65
C LEU A 117 -11.66 13.90 -10.39
N MET A 118 -10.89 13.39 -9.42
CA MET A 118 -10.58 14.13 -8.20
C MET A 118 -9.56 15.22 -8.47
N ASP A 119 -9.71 16.35 -7.76
CA ASP A 119 -8.78 17.47 -7.87
C ASP A 119 -7.38 17.05 -7.38
N ASP A 120 -6.35 17.32 -8.16
CA ASP A 120 -4.94 17.04 -7.80
C ASP A 120 -4.51 17.80 -6.53
N ASN A 121 -5.21 18.87 -6.16
CA ASN A 121 -5.00 19.60 -4.92
C ASN A 121 -5.65 18.96 -3.68
N ASN A 122 -6.44 17.90 -3.86
CA ASN A 122 -7.00 17.15 -2.73
C ASN A 122 -5.89 16.62 -1.83
N GLU A 123 -6.03 16.76 -0.52
CA GLU A 123 -5.00 16.40 0.46
C GLU A 123 -4.65 14.90 0.44
N CYS A 124 -5.62 14.04 0.15
CA CYS A 124 -5.40 12.60 -0.02
C CYS A 124 -4.54 12.31 -1.26
N VAL A 125 -4.86 12.96 -2.39
CA VAL A 125 -4.11 12.81 -3.64
C VAL A 125 -2.68 13.28 -3.46
N LYS A 126 -2.48 14.47 -2.88
CA LYS A 126 -1.15 15.00 -2.57
C LYS A 126 -0.37 14.11 -1.60
N GLY A 127 -1.01 13.65 -0.53
CA GLY A 127 -0.38 12.78 0.46
C GLY A 127 0.10 11.47 -0.17
N THR A 128 -0.74 10.86 -1.00
CA THR A 128 -0.38 9.65 -1.74
C THR A 128 0.74 9.89 -2.74
N TYR A 129 0.65 10.96 -3.54
CA TYR A 129 1.70 11.33 -4.49
C TYR A 129 3.05 11.52 -3.82
N ASN A 130 3.09 12.31 -2.73
CA ASN A 130 4.32 12.56 -1.99
C ASN A 130 4.93 11.29 -1.39
N ALA A 131 4.10 10.37 -0.90
CA ALA A 131 4.55 9.08 -0.39
C ALA A 131 5.17 8.22 -1.50
N LEU A 132 4.52 8.12 -2.66
CA LEU A 132 5.04 7.37 -3.81
C LEU A 132 6.34 7.96 -4.36
N LYS A 133 6.45 9.28 -4.37
CA LYS A 133 7.69 9.99 -4.74
C LYS A 133 8.81 9.70 -3.74
N LYS A 134 8.54 9.75 -2.44
CA LYS A 134 9.51 9.38 -1.40
C LYS A 134 9.93 7.91 -1.52
N PHE A 135 9.03 7.04 -1.92
CA PHE A 135 9.31 5.62 -2.14
C PHE A 135 10.15 5.36 -3.42
N GLY A 136 10.22 6.34 -4.32
CA GLY A 136 10.99 6.27 -5.56
C GLY A 136 10.28 5.51 -6.68
N ILE A 137 8.94 5.53 -6.66
CA ILE A 137 8.12 4.98 -7.75
C ILE A 137 7.92 6.01 -8.85
N ILE A 138 7.72 7.27 -8.48
CA ILE A 138 7.49 8.40 -9.39
C ILE A 138 8.45 9.54 -9.09
#